data_5ea72cc9ec2722f1e230285b9f525ba5
#
_entry.id   5ea72cc9ec2722f1e230285b9f525ba5
#
_cell.length_a   1.000
_cell.length_b   1.000
_cell.length_c   1.000
_cell.angle_alpha   90.00
_cell.angle_beta   90.00
_cell.angle_gamma   90.00
#
_symmetry.space_group_name_H-M   'P 1'
#
loop_
_entity.id
_entity.type
_entity.pdbx_description
1 polymer ?
#
loop_
_entity_poly.entity_id
_entity_poly.type
_entity_poly.pdbx_seq_one_letter_code
_entity_poly.pdbx_strand_id
1 'polypeptide(L)'
;MATLTGKKVKDTYKDLLQVSNSNSGIDSTLRTLADGEGTDSVLQLSSAAVNISSAGALQYAGTAITSTAAELNILDGVTSTASELNILDGVTATA
;
A
#
# COMPACT_ATOMS: atom_id res chain seq x y z
N MET A 1 19.16 7.08 11.70
CA MET A 1 18.66 7.46 10.38
C MET A 1 19.64 8.41 9.70
N ALA A 2 19.98 8.13 8.45
CA ALA A 2 20.88 8.98 7.71
C ALA A 2 20.19 10.26 7.26
N THR A 3 20.94 11.36 7.25
CA THR A 3 20.46 12.63 6.75
C THR A 3 21.20 12.98 5.47
N LEU A 4 20.54 13.66 4.56
CA LEU A 4 21.13 14.08 3.30
C LEU A 4 21.85 15.42 3.41
N THR A 5 21.79 16.08 4.55
CA THR A 5 22.44 17.38 4.75
C THR A 5 23.94 17.24 4.54
N GLY A 6 24.51 18.03 3.64
CA GLY A 6 25.95 18.01 3.35
C GLY A 6 26.40 16.82 2.53
N LYS A 7 25.50 15.95 2.07
CA LYS A 7 25.82 14.77 1.27
C LYS A 7 25.65 15.07 -0.20
N LYS A 8 26.50 14.43 -1.02
CA LYS A 8 26.33 14.50 -2.46
C LYS A 8 25.36 13.44 -2.90
N VAL A 9 24.60 13.71 -3.95
CA VAL A 9 23.64 12.74 -4.50
C VAL A 9 24.32 11.43 -4.85
N LYS A 10 25.53 11.47 -5.40
CA LYS A 10 26.26 10.26 -5.78
C LYS A 10 26.56 9.35 -4.59
N ASP A 11 26.58 9.90 -3.36
CA ASP A 11 26.88 9.15 -2.15
C ASP A 11 25.62 8.70 -1.41
N THR A 12 24.44 9.15 -1.84
CA THR A 12 23.19 8.92 -1.12
C THR A 12 22.05 8.47 -2.01
N TYR A 13 22.27 8.33 -3.31
CA TYR A 13 21.16 8.07 -4.25
C TYR A 13 20.47 6.73 -3.99
N LYS A 14 21.15 5.77 -3.35
CA LYS A 14 20.56 4.47 -3.09
C LYS A 14 19.35 4.55 -2.15
N ASP A 15 19.34 5.53 -1.27
CA ASP A 15 18.23 5.72 -0.32
C ASP A 15 17.16 6.66 -0.85
N LEU A 16 17.36 7.25 -2.01
CA LEU A 16 16.36 8.13 -2.59
C LEU A 16 15.33 7.30 -3.32
N LEU A 17 14.06 7.70 -3.16
CA LEU A 17 12.97 7.01 -3.83
C LEU A 17 12.66 7.69 -5.15
N GLN A 18 12.29 6.88 -6.15
CA GLN A 18 11.93 7.39 -7.46
C GLN A 18 10.74 6.62 -8.02
N VAL A 19 9.98 7.28 -8.88
CA VAL A 19 9.00 6.58 -9.70
C VAL A 19 9.70 6.15 -10.98
N SER A 20 9.45 4.93 -11.42
CA SER A 20 10.13 4.37 -12.59
C SER A 20 9.47 4.86 -13.87
N ASN A 21 9.77 6.09 -14.25
CA ASN A 21 9.13 6.72 -15.40
C ASN A 21 10.08 7.59 -16.23
N SER A 22 11.33 7.19 -16.34
CA SER A 22 12.31 7.83 -17.25
C SER A 22 12.33 9.35 -17.15
N ASN A 23 12.37 9.87 -15.93
CA ASN A 23 12.43 11.32 -15.64
C ASN A 23 11.15 12.08 -16.05
N SER A 24 10.04 11.35 -16.22
CA SER A 24 8.74 11.99 -16.52
C SER A 24 7.87 12.20 -15.29
N GLY A 25 8.26 11.62 -14.16
CA GLY A 25 7.54 11.78 -12.89
C GLY A 25 6.25 10.99 -12.83
N ILE A 26 5.33 11.45 -11.99
CA ILE A 26 4.04 10.80 -11.79
C ILE A 26 3.09 11.22 -12.92
N ASP A 27 2.38 10.23 -13.45
CA ASP A 27 1.36 10.46 -14.46
C ASP A 27 0.12 9.61 -14.12
N SER A 28 -0.78 9.45 -15.08
CA SER A 28 -2.01 8.69 -14.83
C SER A 28 -1.82 7.18 -14.84
N THR A 29 -0.63 6.71 -15.17
CA THR A 29 -0.29 5.28 -15.17
C THR A 29 0.39 4.93 -13.85
N LEU A 30 0.00 3.79 -13.25
CA LEU A 30 0.67 3.32 -12.04
C LEU A 30 2.15 3.05 -12.31
N ARG A 31 2.99 3.67 -11.52
CA ARG A 31 4.44 3.54 -11.63
C ARG A 31 4.98 2.97 -10.34
N THR A 32 5.88 1.99 -10.42
CA THR A 32 6.48 1.38 -9.26
C THR A 32 7.43 2.33 -8.58
N LEU A 33 7.35 2.42 -7.26
CA LEU A 33 8.30 3.20 -6.46
C LEU A 33 9.54 2.34 -6.24
N ALA A 34 10.70 2.87 -6.60
CA ALA A 34 11.96 2.16 -6.49
C ALA A 34 12.99 3.01 -5.75
N ASP A 35 14.09 2.38 -5.33
CA ASP A 35 15.19 3.13 -4.75
C ASP A 35 16.07 3.71 -5.87
N GLY A 36 17.17 4.39 -5.48
CA GLY A 36 18.05 5.03 -6.45
C GLY A 36 18.81 4.05 -7.34
N GLU A 37 18.88 2.80 -6.94
CA GLU A 37 19.54 1.75 -7.75
C GLU A 37 18.56 0.99 -8.63
N GLY A 38 17.28 1.31 -8.53
CA GLY A 38 16.26 0.64 -9.35
C GLY A 38 15.66 -0.61 -8.73
N THR A 39 15.85 -0.81 -7.42
CA THR A 39 15.18 -1.91 -6.73
C THR A 39 13.73 -1.54 -6.50
N ASP A 40 12.83 -2.35 -7.04
CA ASP A 40 11.39 -2.07 -6.99
C ASP A 40 10.81 -2.42 -5.62
N SER A 41 9.92 -1.55 -5.12
CA SER A 41 9.09 -1.86 -3.96
C SER A 41 7.76 -2.44 -4.41
N VAL A 42 6.91 -2.79 -3.45
CA VAL A 42 5.55 -3.24 -3.75
C VAL A 42 4.57 -2.08 -3.89
N LEU A 43 5.02 -0.86 -3.68
CA LEU A 43 4.17 0.33 -3.74
C LEU A 43 4.18 0.92 -5.14
N GLN A 44 2.99 1.19 -5.67
CA GLN A 44 2.83 1.82 -6.98
C GLN A 44 1.96 3.06 -6.84
N LEU A 45 2.32 4.11 -7.56
CA LEU A 45 1.63 5.40 -7.49
C LEU A 45 1.28 5.91 -8.89
N SER A 46 0.13 6.56 -8.96
CA SER A 46 -0.23 7.36 -10.12
C SER A 46 -0.87 8.65 -9.61
N SER A 47 -1.24 9.52 -10.53
CA SER A 47 -1.95 10.75 -10.15
C SER A 47 -3.37 10.47 -9.66
N ALA A 48 -3.86 9.24 -9.78
CA ALA A 48 -5.23 8.87 -9.44
C ALA A 48 -5.34 7.73 -8.43
N ALA A 49 -4.26 6.98 -8.17
CA ALA A 49 -4.39 5.77 -7.37
C ALA A 49 -3.09 5.40 -6.66
N VAL A 50 -3.24 4.67 -5.57
CA VAL A 50 -2.14 3.97 -4.88
C VAL A 50 -2.45 2.48 -5.00
N ASN A 51 -1.45 1.68 -5.37
CA ASN A 51 -1.63 0.25 -5.50
C ASN A 51 -0.52 -0.50 -4.76
N ILE A 52 -0.89 -1.59 -4.12
CA ILE A 52 0.06 -2.54 -3.53
C ILE A 52 0.10 -3.74 -4.47
N SER A 53 1.26 -4.04 -5.03
CA SER A 53 1.36 -5.00 -6.13
C SER A 53 1.33 -6.47 -5.70
N SER A 54 1.43 -6.77 -4.41
CA SER A 54 1.44 -8.14 -3.92
C SER A 54 0.42 -8.33 -2.81
N ALA A 55 -0.32 -9.44 -2.88
CA ALA A 55 -1.24 -9.81 -1.80
C ALA A 55 -0.46 -10.03 -0.50
N GLY A 56 -1.01 -9.55 0.61
CA GLY A 56 -0.38 -9.69 1.91
C GLY A 56 0.75 -8.72 2.18
N ALA A 57 1.07 -7.84 1.25
CA ALA A 57 2.14 -6.86 1.45
C ALA A 57 1.68 -5.65 2.27
N LEU A 58 0.38 -5.40 2.35
CA LEU A 58 -0.14 -4.30 3.15
C LEU A 58 -0.21 -4.75 4.60
N GLN A 59 0.49 -4.05 5.47
CA GLN A 59 0.57 -4.41 6.89
C GLN A 59 0.19 -3.24 7.77
N TYR A 60 -0.40 -3.55 8.91
CA TYR A 60 -0.60 -2.61 9.99
C TYR A 60 0.08 -3.13 11.24
N ALA A 61 1.00 -2.34 11.79
CA ALA A 61 1.76 -2.71 13.00
C ALA A 61 2.41 -4.10 12.87
N GLY A 62 2.93 -4.42 11.67
CA GLY A 62 3.62 -5.67 11.41
C GLY A 62 2.73 -6.85 11.06
N THR A 63 1.40 -6.66 11.09
CA THR A 63 0.47 -7.75 10.77
C THR A 63 -0.11 -7.52 9.38
N ALA A 64 0.01 -8.52 8.52
CA ALA A 64 -0.48 -8.42 7.15
C ALA A 64 -2.01 -8.40 7.13
N ILE A 65 -2.55 -7.53 6.28
CA ILE A 65 -3.98 -7.51 5.99
C ILE A 65 -4.20 -8.49 4.85
N THR A 66 -4.90 -9.59 5.13
CA THR A 66 -5.07 -10.67 4.17
C THR A 66 -6.43 -10.67 3.49
N SER A 67 -7.33 -9.78 3.92
CA SER A 67 -8.62 -9.63 3.24
C SER A 67 -8.39 -9.14 1.83
N THR A 68 -9.15 -9.68 0.87
CA THR A 68 -9.08 -9.19 -0.50
C THR A 68 -9.79 -7.84 -0.61
N ALA A 69 -9.51 -7.12 -1.70
CA ALA A 69 -10.21 -5.85 -1.94
C ALA A 69 -11.72 -6.07 -2.04
N ALA A 70 -12.15 -7.17 -2.65
CA ALA A 70 -13.56 -7.50 -2.74
C ALA A 70 -14.18 -7.72 -1.37
N GLU A 71 -13.46 -8.40 -0.47
CA GLU A 71 -13.94 -8.65 0.89
C GLU A 71 -14.05 -7.35 1.70
N LEU A 72 -13.07 -6.45 1.53
CA LEU A 72 -13.12 -5.16 2.20
C LEU A 72 -14.25 -4.29 1.65
N ASN A 73 -14.51 -4.37 0.36
CA ASN A 73 -15.57 -3.60 -0.26
C ASN A 73 -16.97 -4.03 0.20
N ILE A 74 -17.12 -5.29 0.63
CA ILE A 74 -18.39 -5.76 1.19
C ILE A 74 -18.75 -4.97 2.44
N LEU A 75 -17.78 -4.47 3.17
CA LEU A 75 -18.01 -3.68 4.38
C LEU A 75 -18.43 -2.25 4.08
N ASP A 76 -18.32 -1.81 2.82
CA ASP A 76 -18.76 -0.49 2.42
C ASP A 76 -20.27 -0.36 2.68
N GLY A 77 -20.67 0.65 3.41
CA GLY A 77 -22.08 0.85 3.76
C GLY A 77 -22.52 0.12 5.01
N VAL A 78 -21.66 -0.70 5.62
CA VAL A 78 -21.99 -1.34 6.89
C VAL A 78 -22.02 -0.26 7.98
N THR A 79 -23.14 -0.19 8.70
CA THR A 79 -23.29 0.79 9.78
C THR A 79 -23.30 0.14 11.16
N SER A 80 -23.26 -1.19 11.22
CA SER A 80 -23.18 -1.90 12.48
C SER A 80 -21.85 -1.68 13.18
N THR A 81 -21.88 -1.57 14.50
CA THR A 81 -20.65 -1.48 15.28
C THR A 81 -19.93 -2.82 15.28
N ALA A 82 -18.65 -2.83 15.67
CA ALA A 82 -17.90 -4.08 15.82
C ALA A 82 -18.58 -5.02 16.82
N SER A 83 -19.11 -4.48 17.92
CA SER A 83 -19.81 -5.29 18.91
C SER A 83 -21.06 -5.93 18.32
N GLU A 84 -21.79 -5.18 17.49
CA GLU A 84 -23.00 -5.71 16.85
C GLU A 84 -22.66 -6.81 15.85
N LEU A 85 -21.57 -6.65 15.10
CA LEU A 85 -21.11 -7.68 14.16
C LEU A 85 -20.66 -8.93 14.89
N ASN A 86 -20.01 -8.76 16.05
CA ASN A 86 -19.55 -9.90 16.83
C ASN A 86 -20.71 -10.75 17.39
N ILE A 87 -21.87 -10.13 17.60
CA ILE A 87 -23.07 -10.86 18.06
C ILE A 87 -23.49 -11.89 17.01
N LEU A 88 -23.23 -11.61 15.74
CA LEU A 88 -23.57 -12.53 14.66
C LEU A 88 -22.61 -13.70 14.51
N ASP A 89 -21.45 -13.64 15.19
CA ASP A 89 -20.49 -14.73 15.17
C ASP A 89 -21.12 -15.95 15.84
N GLY A 90 -21.13 -17.06 15.13
CA GLY A 90 -21.73 -18.28 15.63
C GLY A 90 -23.24 -18.37 15.48
N VAL A 91 -23.91 -17.32 15.00
CA VAL A 91 -25.33 -17.39 14.69
C VAL A 91 -25.55 -18.24 13.45
N THR A 92 -26.43 -19.22 13.57
CA THR A 92 -26.81 -20.06 12.43
C THR A 92 -28.16 -19.59 11.91
N ALA A 93 -28.21 -19.15 10.66
CA ALA A 93 -29.46 -18.71 10.06
C ALA A 93 -30.35 -19.92 9.77
N THR A 94 -31.60 -19.84 10.13
CA THR A 94 -32.59 -20.86 9.77
C THR A 94 -33.64 -20.18 8.94
N ALA A 95 -34.03 -20.85 7.86
CA ALA A 95 -35.02 -20.32 6.95
C ALA A 95 -36.42 -20.34 7.55
#